data_875f30e13729b0d73fd22d40842fa7ea
#
_entry.id   875f30e13729b0d73fd22d40842fa7ea
#
_cell.length_a   1.000
_cell.length_b   1.000
_cell.length_c   1.000
_cell.angle_alpha   90.00
_cell.angle_beta   90.00
_cell.angle_gamma   90.00
#
_symmetry.space_group_name_H-M   'P 1'
#
loop_
_entity.id
_entity.type
_entity.pdbx_description
1 polymer ?
#
loop_
_entity_poly.entity_id
_entity_poly.type
_entity_poly.pdbx_seq_one_letter_code
_entity_poly.pdbx_strand_id
1 'polypeptide(L)'
;NTANAVKEGTKEYEYFQECMKDLAEQLQKLQDANVPIILRPLHEAQGNEGNYSDGTSWFWWGDRGAEVYKELWKLLYTTLTEEYGLHNIIWEYNSYNYANSDTWYPGDDYVDIVAYDKYNCDFNRDDGQSSGTPNLSAISPIFNYLYELTSGKKMVAMAENDSIPSEENMVIENAGWLYFCPWYGDHLMSS
;
A
#
# COMPACT_ATOMS: atom_id res chain seq x y z
N ASN A 1 -20.64 -4.19 0.03
CA ASN A 1 -20.44 -2.82 -0.47
C ASN A 1 -19.58 -2.06 0.54
N THR A 2 -18.44 -1.53 0.10
CA THR A 2 -17.45 -0.85 0.94
C THR A 2 -18.04 0.31 1.75
N ALA A 3 -18.96 1.08 1.16
CA ALA A 3 -19.64 2.16 1.86
C ALA A 3 -20.51 1.67 3.06
N ASN A 4 -20.90 0.42 3.06
CA ASN A 4 -21.59 -0.17 4.21
C ASN A 4 -20.60 -0.65 5.27
N ALA A 5 -19.36 -1.03 4.88
CA ALA A 5 -18.36 -1.49 5.83
C ALA A 5 -17.90 -0.39 6.81
N VAL A 6 -18.09 0.87 6.44
CA VAL A 6 -17.80 2.04 7.32
C VAL A 6 -19.06 2.58 8.01
N LYS A 7 -20.21 1.95 7.81
CA LYS A 7 -21.49 2.41 8.36
C LYS A 7 -21.99 1.47 9.46
N GLU A 8 -21.92 1.94 10.69
CA GLU A 8 -22.41 1.21 11.87
C GLU A 8 -23.85 0.69 11.70
N GLY A 9 -24.12 -0.51 12.19
CA GLY A 9 -25.41 -1.18 12.12
C GLY A 9 -25.70 -1.86 10.77
N THR A 10 -24.77 -1.89 9.84
CA THR A 10 -24.87 -2.70 8.62
C THR A 10 -24.19 -4.05 8.81
N LYS A 11 -24.63 -5.06 8.05
CA LYS A 11 -24.00 -6.39 8.08
C LYS A 11 -22.55 -6.39 7.65
N GLU A 12 -22.21 -5.52 6.69
CA GLU A 12 -20.83 -5.39 6.20
C GLU A 12 -19.93 -4.75 7.27
N TYR A 13 -20.44 -3.80 8.04
CA TYR A 13 -19.72 -3.22 9.18
C TYR A 13 -19.49 -4.29 10.26
N GLU A 14 -20.54 -5.02 10.67
CA GLU A 14 -20.42 -6.10 11.66
C GLU A 14 -19.41 -7.16 11.22
N TYR A 15 -19.47 -7.58 9.96
CA TYR A 15 -18.50 -8.53 9.40
C TYR A 15 -17.06 -7.97 9.40
N PHE A 16 -16.90 -6.70 9.06
CA PHE A 16 -15.58 -6.06 9.09
C PHE A 16 -15.02 -5.97 10.52
N GLN A 17 -15.87 -5.70 11.51
CA GLN A 17 -15.51 -5.73 12.93
C GLN A 17 -15.05 -7.14 13.37
N GLU A 18 -15.73 -8.18 12.94
CA GLU A 18 -15.30 -9.57 13.20
C GLU A 18 -13.91 -9.86 12.58
N CYS A 19 -13.70 -9.45 11.34
CA CYS A 19 -12.38 -9.60 10.68
C CYS A 19 -11.28 -8.84 11.43
N MET A 20 -11.54 -7.60 11.88
CA MET A 20 -10.58 -6.82 12.65
C MET A 20 -10.28 -7.47 14.01
N LYS A 21 -11.28 -8.05 14.66
CA LYS A 21 -11.09 -8.81 15.91
C LYS A 21 -10.17 -10.01 15.70
N ASP A 22 -10.42 -10.82 14.67
CA ASP A 22 -9.58 -11.98 14.36
C ASP A 22 -8.14 -11.56 14.05
N LEU A 23 -7.96 -10.48 13.31
CA LEU A 23 -6.65 -9.90 13.03
C LEU A 23 -5.97 -9.42 14.32
N ALA A 24 -6.69 -8.68 15.16
CA ALA A 24 -6.17 -8.17 16.44
C ALA A 24 -5.70 -9.29 17.37
N GLU A 25 -6.41 -10.41 17.43
CA GLU A 25 -6.00 -11.58 18.22
C GLU A 25 -4.65 -12.17 17.75
N GLN A 26 -4.34 -12.13 16.44
CA GLN A 26 -3.05 -12.59 15.93
C GLN A 26 -1.95 -11.55 16.18
N LEU A 27 -2.25 -10.28 15.96
CA LEU A 27 -1.31 -9.17 16.18
C LEU A 27 -0.94 -9.03 17.68
N GLN A 28 -1.89 -9.28 18.57
CA GLN A 28 -1.63 -9.28 20.01
C GLN A 28 -0.56 -10.31 20.42
N LYS A 29 -0.54 -11.49 19.80
CA LYS A 29 0.50 -12.50 20.07
C LYS A 29 1.89 -12.00 19.69
N LEU A 30 1.99 -11.23 18.60
CA LEU A 30 3.25 -10.60 18.21
C LEU A 30 3.63 -9.46 19.16
N GLN A 31 2.66 -8.66 19.57
CA GLN A 31 2.88 -7.61 20.57
C GLN A 31 3.38 -8.18 21.90
N ASP A 32 2.75 -9.24 22.41
CA ASP A 32 3.14 -9.91 23.65
C ASP A 32 4.57 -10.50 23.57
N ALA A 33 4.99 -10.87 22.36
CA ALA A 33 6.34 -11.34 22.07
C ALA A 33 7.34 -10.20 21.78
N ASN A 34 6.92 -8.93 21.83
CA ASN A 34 7.70 -7.75 21.49
C ASN A 34 8.22 -7.77 20.02
N VAL A 35 7.43 -8.30 19.09
CA VAL A 35 7.75 -8.33 17.65
C VAL A 35 7.01 -7.18 16.97
N PRO A 36 7.74 -6.16 16.44
CA PRO A 36 7.12 -5.15 15.59
C PRO A 36 6.78 -5.74 14.23
N ILE A 37 5.73 -5.22 13.60
CA ILE A 37 5.28 -5.65 12.27
C ILE A 37 5.02 -4.45 11.37
N ILE A 38 5.31 -4.61 10.08
CA ILE A 38 4.81 -3.70 9.05
C ILE A 38 3.47 -4.28 8.57
N LEU A 39 2.41 -3.53 8.78
CA LEU A 39 1.08 -3.89 8.30
C LEU A 39 0.74 -3.04 7.07
N ARG A 40 0.58 -3.70 5.93
CA ARG A 40 0.19 -3.10 4.66
C ARG A 40 -1.24 -3.53 4.29
N PRO A 41 -2.26 -2.96 4.96
CA PRO A 41 -3.64 -3.33 4.71
C PRO A 41 -4.18 -2.58 3.48
N LEU A 42 -5.28 -3.09 2.91
CA LEU A 42 -6.08 -2.39 1.90
C LEU A 42 -5.23 -1.88 0.73
N HIS A 43 -4.22 -2.64 0.32
CA HIS A 43 -3.27 -2.27 -0.72
C HIS A 43 -3.94 -2.13 -2.10
N GLU A 44 -3.28 -1.45 -3.01
CA GLU A 44 -3.71 -1.27 -4.41
C GLU A 44 -5.16 -0.80 -4.58
N ALA A 45 -5.64 0.06 -3.69
CA ALA A 45 -7.04 0.51 -3.69
C ALA A 45 -7.45 1.21 -5.00
N GLN A 46 -6.52 1.90 -5.68
CA GLN A 46 -6.74 2.50 -6.99
C GLN A 46 -6.52 1.53 -8.16
N GLY A 47 -6.23 0.27 -7.91
CA GLY A 47 -6.05 -0.71 -8.97
C GLY A 47 -7.22 -0.72 -9.93
N ASN A 48 -6.93 -0.66 -11.25
CA ASN A 48 -7.93 -0.54 -12.31
C ASN A 48 -8.65 0.83 -12.33
N GLU A 49 -7.89 1.92 -12.12
CA GLU A 49 -8.42 3.29 -12.15
C GLU A 49 -9.27 3.56 -13.41
N GLY A 50 -10.31 4.36 -13.23
CA GLY A 50 -11.29 4.66 -14.26
C GLY A 50 -12.50 3.73 -14.25
N ASN A 51 -12.44 2.63 -13.51
CA ASN A 51 -13.53 1.66 -13.43
C ASN A 51 -14.19 1.56 -12.04
N TYR A 52 -13.69 2.26 -11.02
CA TYR A 52 -14.24 2.12 -9.66
C TYR A 52 -15.67 2.62 -9.52
N SER A 53 -16.08 3.62 -10.31
CA SER A 53 -17.46 4.10 -10.29
C SER A 53 -18.46 3.00 -10.63
N ASP A 54 -18.02 1.99 -11.36
CA ASP A 54 -18.80 0.84 -11.78
C ASP A 54 -18.60 -0.39 -10.88
N GLY A 55 -17.83 -0.26 -9.78
CA GLY A 55 -17.50 -1.37 -8.87
C GLY A 55 -16.56 -2.38 -9.51
N THR A 56 -15.61 -1.93 -10.32
CA THR A 56 -14.66 -2.79 -11.07
C THR A 56 -13.22 -2.66 -10.60
N SER A 57 -12.96 -1.97 -9.48
CA SER A 57 -11.63 -1.96 -8.87
C SER A 57 -11.15 -3.39 -8.56
N TRP A 58 -9.85 -3.64 -8.57
CA TRP A 58 -9.29 -4.97 -8.32
C TRP A 58 -9.73 -5.52 -6.97
N PHE A 59 -9.81 -4.64 -5.97
CA PHE A 59 -10.18 -5.01 -4.61
C PHE A 59 -11.42 -4.24 -4.15
N TRP A 60 -12.26 -4.90 -3.39
CA TRP A 60 -13.53 -4.36 -2.89
C TRP A 60 -13.36 -3.07 -2.06
N TRP A 61 -12.21 -2.88 -1.41
CA TRP A 61 -11.93 -1.70 -0.60
C TRP A 61 -11.69 -0.43 -1.41
N GLY A 62 -11.36 -0.54 -2.70
CA GLY A 62 -11.25 0.59 -3.62
C GLY A 62 -12.56 0.96 -4.36
N ASP A 63 -13.58 0.12 -4.21
CA ASP A 63 -14.83 0.08 -4.99
C ASP A 63 -15.69 1.36 -4.90
N ARG A 64 -15.49 2.21 -3.91
CA ARG A 64 -16.31 3.41 -3.68
C ARG A 64 -15.50 4.71 -3.64
N GLY A 65 -14.28 4.66 -4.13
CA GLY A 65 -13.42 5.82 -4.28
C GLY A 65 -12.74 6.28 -2.99
N ALA A 66 -11.98 7.37 -3.12
CA ALA A 66 -11.03 7.84 -2.12
C ALA A 66 -11.63 8.14 -0.74
N GLU A 67 -12.81 8.79 -0.70
CA GLU A 67 -13.38 9.20 0.58
C GLU A 67 -13.78 7.99 1.44
N VAL A 68 -14.48 7.02 0.84
CA VAL A 68 -14.89 5.78 1.54
C VAL A 68 -13.66 4.94 1.91
N TYR A 69 -12.65 4.89 1.04
CA TYR A 69 -11.39 4.23 1.34
C TYR A 69 -10.69 4.83 2.57
N LYS A 70 -10.58 6.17 2.64
CA LYS A 70 -9.98 6.84 3.80
C LYS A 70 -10.76 6.63 5.09
N GLU A 71 -12.09 6.59 5.02
CA GLU A 71 -12.94 6.22 6.17
C GLU A 71 -12.65 4.79 6.63
N LEU A 72 -12.56 3.83 5.69
CA LEU A 72 -12.25 2.43 5.97
C LEU A 72 -10.85 2.27 6.60
N TRP A 73 -9.85 2.98 6.06
CA TRP A 73 -8.49 3.00 6.60
C TRP A 73 -8.46 3.50 8.05
N LYS A 74 -9.12 4.64 8.30
CA LYS A 74 -9.18 5.24 9.64
C LYS A 74 -9.93 4.35 10.63
N LEU A 75 -11.01 3.71 10.19
CA LEU A 75 -11.74 2.75 11.02
C LEU A 75 -10.82 1.58 11.41
N LEU A 76 -10.09 1.00 10.46
CA LEU A 76 -9.14 -0.08 10.74
C LEU A 76 -8.04 0.38 11.70
N TYR A 77 -7.45 1.54 11.46
CA TYR A 77 -6.41 2.13 12.30
C TYR A 77 -6.89 2.33 13.73
N THR A 78 -7.99 3.06 13.93
CA THR A 78 -8.50 3.38 15.28
C THR A 78 -8.94 2.13 16.02
N THR A 79 -9.60 1.20 15.36
CA THR A 79 -10.00 -0.06 15.99
C THR A 79 -8.78 -0.86 16.47
N LEU A 80 -7.76 -1.04 15.64
CA LEU A 80 -6.58 -1.83 16.05
C LEU A 80 -5.71 -1.09 17.09
N THR A 81 -5.51 0.21 16.95
CA THR A 81 -4.61 0.96 17.83
C THR A 81 -5.27 1.44 19.12
N GLU A 82 -6.51 1.94 19.06
CA GLU A 82 -7.18 2.56 20.19
C GLU A 82 -8.07 1.59 20.96
N GLU A 83 -8.86 0.76 20.24
CA GLU A 83 -9.79 -0.16 20.90
C GLU A 83 -9.06 -1.45 21.36
N TYR A 84 -8.20 -2.03 20.49
CA TYR A 84 -7.41 -3.22 20.84
C TYR A 84 -6.05 -2.92 21.46
N GLY A 85 -5.61 -1.66 21.48
CA GLY A 85 -4.38 -1.24 22.12
C GLY A 85 -3.11 -1.80 21.49
N LEU A 86 -3.10 -2.01 20.19
CA LEU A 86 -1.94 -2.54 19.46
C LEU A 86 -0.96 -1.42 19.13
N HIS A 87 0.26 -1.48 19.68
CA HIS A 87 1.30 -0.46 19.55
C HIS A 87 2.57 -0.97 18.86
N ASN A 88 2.55 -2.20 18.35
CA ASN A 88 3.65 -2.82 17.62
C ASN A 88 3.50 -2.77 16.10
N ILE A 89 2.52 -2.02 15.60
CA ILE A 89 2.20 -1.90 14.17
C ILE A 89 2.91 -0.68 13.59
N ILE A 90 3.62 -0.89 12.49
CA ILE A 90 4.13 0.13 11.58
C ILE A 90 3.18 0.14 10.38
N TRP A 91 2.48 1.25 10.17
CA TRP A 91 1.41 1.36 9.20
C TRP A 91 1.96 1.74 7.82
N GLU A 92 1.78 0.86 6.85
CA GLU A 92 2.25 1.07 5.48
C GLU A 92 1.08 1.29 4.52
N TYR A 93 1.05 2.50 3.93
CA TYR A 93 0.09 2.89 2.91
C TYR A 93 0.66 2.62 1.52
N ASN A 94 -0.06 1.84 0.71
CA ASN A 94 0.30 1.58 -0.68
C ASN A 94 -0.39 2.58 -1.61
N SER A 95 0.39 3.34 -2.35
CA SER A 95 -0.07 4.39 -3.27
C SER A 95 0.14 4.01 -4.73
N TYR A 96 -0.65 4.63 -5.60
CA TYR A 96 -0.37 4.76 -7.02
C TYR A 96 0.26 6.14 -7.33
N ASN A 97 0.55 6.40 -8.58
CA ASN A 97 1.10 7.67 -9.07
C ASN A 97 0.20 8.33 -10.14
N TYR A 98 -1.10 8.09 -10.05
CA TYR A 98 -2.08 8.75 -10.91
C TYR A 98 -2.29 10.21 -10.46
N ALA A 99 -2.86 11.02 -11.36
CA ALA A 99 -3.05 12.45 -11.11
C ALA A 99 -3.90 12.79 -9.88
N ASN A 100 -4.69 11.84 -9.37
CA ASN A 100 -5.56 11.97 -8.21
C ASN A 100 -5.18 11.04 -7.04
N SER A 101 -4.00 10.39 -7.08
CA SER A 101 -3.61 9.44 -6.03
C SER A 101 -3.42 10.09 -4.66
N ASP A 102 -3.07 11.37 -4.64
CA ASP A 102 -2.98 12.18 -3.43
C ASP A 102 -4.31 12.26 -2.65
N THR A 103 -5.45 12.19 -3.36
CA THR A 103 -6.77 12.21 -2.72
C THR A 103 -7.08 10.96 -1.89
N TRP A 104 -6.36 9.85 -2.16
CA TRP A 104 -6.53 8.58 -1.47
C TRP A 104 -5.72 8.46 -0.18
N TYR A 105 -4.74 9.35 0.01
CA TYR A 105 -3.86 9.31 1.18
C TYR A 105 -4.65 9.59 2.48
N PRO A 106 -4.62 8.68 3.47
CA PRO A 106 -5.44 8.83 4.68
C PRO A 106 -4.93 9.90 5.65
N GLY A 107 -3.71 10.37 5.46
CA GLY A 107 -3.07 11.43 6.24
C GLY A 107 -1.91 10.96 7.11
N ASP A 108 -1.01 11.89 7.44
CA ASP A 108 0.24 11.65 8.16
C ASP A 108 0.06 10.99 9.54
N ASP A 109 -1.08 11.21 10.18
CA ASP A 109 -1.37 10.66 11.53
C ASP A 109 -1.69 9.16 11.51
N TYR A 110 -1.97 8.60 10.33
CA TYR A 110 -2.41 7.22 10.14
C TYR A 110 -1.43 6.35 9.35
N VAL A 111 -0.27 6.90 9.01
CA VAL A 111 0.71 6.25 8.12
C VAL A 111 2.12 6.47 8.62
N ASP A 112 2.95 5.42 8.63
CA ASP A 112 4.37 5.48 8.96
C ASP A 112 5.25 5.36 7.71
N ILE A 113 4.84 4.53 6.75
CA ILE A 113 5.54 4.25 5.50
C ILE A 113 4.58 4.46 4.34
N VAL A 114 5.05 5.12 3.28
CA VAL A 114 4.34 5.17 1.99
C VAL A 114 5.05 4.24 1.02
N ALA A 115 4.29 3.40 0.32
CA ALA A 115 4.87 2.38 -0.54
C ALA A 115 4.27 2.37 -1.95
N TYR A 116 4.99 1.74 -2.87
CA TYR A 116 4.60 1.53 -4.25
C TYR A 116 4.88 0.09 -4.68
N ASP A 117 4.04 -0.43 -5.57
CA ASP A 117 4.19 -1.75 -6.17
C ASP A 117 4.72 -1.58 -7.60
N LYS A 118 5.99 -1.99 -7.80
CA LYS A 118 6.70 -1.83 -9.06
C LYS A 118 6.60 -3.08 -9.92
N TYR A 119 5.75 -3.04 -10.95
CA TYR A 119 5.63 -4.07 -11.98
C TYR A 119 5.88 -3.47 -13.35
N ASN A 120 7.17 -3.29 -13.70
CA ASN A 120 7.58 -2.61 -14.93
C ASN A 120 8.53 -3.44 -15.81
N CYS A 121 8.60 -4.75 -15.61
CA CYS A 121 9.31 -5.65 -16.50
C CYS A 121 8.48 -6.04 -17.72
N ASP A 122 7.16 -6.19 -17.54
CA ASP A 122 6.21 -6.51 -18.61
C ASP A 122 5.29 -5.33 -18.94
N PHE A 123 4.87 -4.60 -17.92
CA PHE A 123 3.93 -3.49 -18.03
C PHE A 123 4.63 -2.17 -17.74
N ASN A 124 4.15 -1.09 -18.33
CA ASN A 124 4.61 0.28 -18.04
C ASN A 124 6.15 0.46 -18.14
N ARG A 125 6.81 -0.29 -19.04
CA ARG A 125 8.25 -0.14 -19.28
C ARG A 125 8.57 1.21 -19.89
N ASP A 126 9.63 1.81 -19.41
CA ASP A 126 10.16 3.11 -19.88
C ASP A 126 11.61 3.04 -20.35
N ASP A 127 12.25 1.87 -20.24
CA ASP A 127 13.67 1.64 -20.54
C ASP A 127 13.94 1.16 -21.98
N GLY A 128 12.90 0.96 -22.80
CA GLY A 128 13.00 0.52 -24.20
C GLY A 128 13.45 -0.93 -24.39
N GLN A 129 13.54 -1.72 -23.33
CA GLN A 129 13.91 -3.15 -23.40
C GLN A 129 12.69 -4.03 -23.72
N SER A 130 12.95 -5.30 -24.00
CA SER A 130 11.89 -6.28 -24.27
C SER A 130 11.15 -6.64 -23.00
N SER A 131 9.83 -6.86 -23.12
CA SER A 131 9.01 -7.46 -22.05
C SER A 131 9.63 -8.75 -21.54
N GLY A 132 9.48 -9.01 -20.23
CA GLY A 132 10.01 -10.21 -19.56
C GLY A 132 11.49 -10.16 -19.22
N THR A 133 12.16 -9.01 -19.38
CA THR A 133 13.54 -8.81 -18.92
C THR A 133 13.56 -7.89 -17.68
N PRO A 134 14.51 -8.07 -16.74
CA PRO A 134 14.61 -7.21 -15.56
C PRO A 134 14.69 -5.73 -15.93
N ASN A 135 13.94 -4.90 -15.23
CA ASN A 135 14.02 -3.44 -15.34
C ASN A 135 14.71 -2.89 -14.09
N LEU A 136 15.95 -2.44 -14.25
CA LEU A 136 16.81 -1.98 -13.16
C LEU A 136 16.64 -0.49 -12.83
N SER A 137 15.64 0.17 -13.41
CA SER A 137 15.29 1.57 -13.12
C SER A 137 14.98 1.76 -11.64
N ALA A 138 15.51 2.84 -11.07
CA ALA A 138 15.19 3.25 -9.70
C ALA A 138 13.79 3.88 -9.59
N ILE A 139 13.11 4.12 -10.71
CA ILE A 139 11.80 4.79 -10.80
C ILE A 139 11.74 6.05 -9.92
N SER A 140 12.78 6.85 -9.94
CA SER A 140 12.94 8.04 -9.11
C SER A 140 11.79 9.06 -9.22
N PRO A 141 11.11 9.25 -10.36
CA PRO A 141 9.93 10.10 -10.42
C PRO A 141 8.82 9.64 -9.47
N ILE A 142 8.61 8.32 -9.34
CA ILE A 142 7.61 7.76 -8.42
C ILE A 142 8.10 7.88 -6.98
N PHE A 143 9.36 7.57 -6.71
CA PHE A 143 9.96 7.79 -5.39
C PHE A 143 9.77 9.25 -4.91
N ASN A 144 10.09 10.22 -5.76
CA ASN A 144 9.96 11.64 -5.45
C ASN A 144 8.50 12.04 -5.24
N TYR A 145 7.57 11.54 -6.06
CA TYR A 145 6.15 11.77 -5.86
C TYR A 145 5.67 11.31 -4.47
N LEU A 146 6.05 10.10 -4.05
CA LEU A 146 5.69 9.57 -2.73
C LEU A 146 6.35 10.34 -1.58
N TYR A 147 7.60 10.75 -1.77
CA TYR A 147 8.31 11.59 -0.82
C TYR A 147 7.62 12.96 -0.65
N GLU A 148 7.22 13.59 -1.75
CA GLU A 148 6.52 14.87 -1.75
C GLU A 148 5.11 14.77 -1.19
N LEU A 149 4.39 13.65 -1.40
CA LEU A 149 3.06 13.38 -0.86
C LEU A 149 3.02 13.59 0.67
N THR A 150 4.11 13.26 1.35
CA THR A 150 4.24 13.41 2.81
C THR A 150 5.13 14.59 3.23
N SER A 151 5.52 15.44 2.30
CA SER A 151 6.50 16.52 2.52
C SER A 151 7.81 16.00 3.15
N GLY A 152 8.25 14.81 2.74
CA GLY A 152 9.47 14.17 3.23
C GLY A 152 9.43 13.63 4.67
N LYS A 153 8.26 13.55 5.27
CA LYS A 153 8.13 13.12 6.69
C LYS A 153 8.06 11.61 6.87
N LYS A 154 7.74 10.87 5.81
CA LYS A 154 7.56 9.41 5.88
C LYS A 154 8.61 8.70 5.03
N MET A 155 8.99 7.51 5.44
CA MET A 155 9.84 6.63 4.64
C MET A 155 9.08 6.12 3.41
N VAL A 156 9.83 5.88 2.32
CA VAL A 156 9.27 5.41 1.06
C VAL A 156 9.81 4.02 0.77
N ALA A 157 8.92 3.05 0.52
CA ALA A 157 9.27 1.65 0.31
C ALA A 157 8.76 1.11 -1.03
N MET A 158 9.37 0.03 -1.50
CA MET A 158 8.91 -0.76 -2.64
C MET A 158 8.27 -2.05 -2.10
N ALA A 159 6.95 -1.97 -1.81
CA ALA A 159 6.22 -3.01 -1.09
C ALA A 159 6.04 -4.30 -1.90
N GLU A 160 5.98 -4.15 -3.23
CA GLU A 160 6.03 -5.27 -4.17
C GLU A 160 6.89 -4.88 -5.37
N ASN A 161 7.59 -5.84 -5.95
CA ASN A 161 8.34 -5.60 -7.17
C ASN A 161 8.61 -6.87 -7.97
N ASP A 162 8.66 -6.73 -9.28
CA ASP A 162 9.05 -7.78 -10.23
C ASP A 162 10.57 -7.85 -10.43
N SER A 163 11.27 -6.73 -10.23
CA SER A 163 12.73 -6.64 -10.26
C SER A 163 13.23 -5.57 -9.29
N ILE A 164 14.40 -5.80 -8.69
CA ILE A 164 15.03 -4.84 -7.79
C ILE A 164 15.83 -3.83 -8.64
N PRO A 165 15.69 -2.52 -8.40
CA PRO A 165 16.55 -1.52 -9.04
C PRO A 165 18.04 -1.77 -8.78
N SER A 166 18.91 -1.38 -9.71
CA SER A 166 20.34 -1.48 -9.43
C SER A 166 20.77 -0.44 -8.39
N GLU A 167 21.77 -0.79 -7.57
CA GLU A 167 22.35 0.13 -6.61
C GLU A 167 22.88 1.41 -7.31
N GLU A 168 23.52 1.24 -8.47
CA GLU A 168 24.03 2.36 -9.25
C GLU A 168 22.92 3.35 -9.62
N ASN A 169 21.79 2.86 -10.15
CA ASN A 169 20.65 3.71 -10.51
C ASN A 169 20.05 4.40 -9.29
N MET A 170 19.88 3.69 -8.18
CA MET A 170 19.35 4.28 -6.95
C MET A 170 20.24 5.41 -6.41
N VAL A 171 21.57 5.23 -6.45
CA VAL A 171 22.54 6.24 -6.00
C VAL A 171 22.56 7.44 -6.94
N ILE A 172 22.63 7.21 -8.26
CA ILE A 172 22.67 8.29 -9.26
C ILE A 172 21.38 9.12 -9.23
N GLU A 173 20.23 8.45 -9.12
CA GLU A 173 18.93 9.10 -9.15
C GLU A 173 18.44 9.58 -7.76
N ASN A 174 19.23 9.30 -6.71
CA ASN A 174 18.90 9.64 -5.33
C ASN A 174 17.53 9.09 -4.86
N ALA A 175 17.20 7.86 -5.23
CA ALA A 175 15.99 7.15 -4.85
C ALA A 175 16.26 6.12 -3.75
N GLY A 176 16.16 6.56 -2.49
CA GLY A 176 16.50 5.76 -1.30
C GLY A 176 15.33 4.91 -0.80
N TRP A 177 14.91 3.93 -1.59
CA TRP A 177 13.87 2.98 -1.19
C TRP A 177 14.24 2.24 0.10
N LEU A 178 13.35 2.26 1.09
CA LEU A 178 13.57 1.68 2.43
C LEU A 178 13.84 0.18 2.37
N TYR A 179 13.04 -0.54 1.58
CA TYR A 179 13.18 -1.97 1.35
C TYR A 179 12.55 -2.38 0.01
N PHE A 180 12.79 -3.63 -0.38
CA PHE A 180 12.22 -4.30 -1.55
C PHE A 180 11.55 -5.58 -1.12
N CYS A 181 10.37 -5.88 -1.68
CA CYS A 181 9.67 -7.14 -1.46
C CYS A 181 9.37 -7.80 -2.82
N PRO A 182 10.31 -8.55 -3.39
CA PRO A 182 10.11 -9.22 -4.67
C PRO A 182 8.91 -10.16 -4.60
N TRP A 183 8.02 -10.03 -5.61
CA TRP A 183 6.85 -10.87 -5.70
C TRP A 183 7.22 -12.27 -6.22
N TYR A 184 6.32 -13.21 -6.22
CA TYR A 184 6.57 -14.62 -6.55
C TYR A 184 6.00 -15.03 -7.91
N GLY A 185 6.35 -16.24 -8.36
CA GLY A 185 5.85 -16.86 -9.58
C GLY A 185 6.28 -16.14 -10.85
N ASP A 186 5.37 -16.01 -11.80
CA ASP A 186 5.63 -15.43 -13.11
C ASP A 186 5.88 -13.91 -13.05
N HIS A 187 5.65 -13.28 -11.91
CA HIS A 187 5.89 -11.85 -11.69
C HIS A 187 7.32 -11.55 -11.21
N LEU A 188 8.10 -12.54 -10.85
CA LEU A 188 9.48 -12.36 -10.42
C LEU A 188 10.44 -12.56 -11.59
N MET A 189 11.11 -11.51 -12.01
CA MET A 189 12.15 -11.59 -13.03
C MET A 189 13.48 -11.98 -12.39
N SER A 190 14.08 -13.07 -12.86
CA SER A 190 15.44 -13.45 -12.46
C SER A 190 16.44 -12.49 -13.08
N SER A 191 17.28 -11.89 -12.25
CA SER A 191 18.45 -11.08 -12.66
C SER A 191 19.51 -11.92 -13.34
#